data_41d8f88fcc52f3fe093d0b4a122665e8
#
_entry.id   41d8f88fcc52f3fe093d0b4a122665e8
#
_cell.length_a   1.000
_cell.length_b   1.000
_cell.length_c   1.000
_cell.angle_alpha   90.00
_cell.angle_beta   90.00
_cell.angle_gamma   90.00
#
_symmetry.space_group_name_H-M   'P 1'
#
loop_
_entity.id
_entity.type
_entity.pdbx_description
1 polymer ?
#
loop_
_entity_poly.entity_id
_entity_poly.type
_entity_poly.pdbx_seq_one_letter_code
_entity_poly.pdbx_strand_id
1 'polypeptide(L)'
;PPLVRIEAQHGYSWSFAAHGSKIFAMCLSESIPGIPVLDTETLGVTVCPSPQSRKSIRNYRPVCASVGDRLVALVFPYLDVLGGPQPPPVETKKPWSWTSVEPLAPFASSLVSGYALHPDGRTIFISVKGWKPNPNKTFSIRGERNSTFTFDTESLDWTYPGEWLLPFKGRADYDCELDAWVGLCLYKPVGHLCCCDIPPAAGCETMPAWKFGKDLLFDVESSTHVGATLVYMGDGRFCLVECRKTEDHHANRVLNMTSFVVKYGKERDLRTAKHRAYGSMSYQIAHECFDPLPNPVAFWM
;
A
#
# COMPACT_ATOMS: atom_id res chain seq x y z
N PRO A 1 16.07 19.93 -2.82
CA PRO A 1 14.76 20.52 -2.63
C PRO A 1 13.70 19.62 -3.27
N PRO A 2 12.46 19.56 -2.74
CA PRO A 2 11.39 18.81 -3.37
C PRO A 2 11.07 19.42 -4.74
N LEU A 3 10.73 18.56 -5.71
CA LEU A 3 10.38 19.01 -7.06
C LEU A 3 9.00 19.69 -7.08
N VAL A 4 8.08 19.17 -6.26
CA VAL A 4 6.71 19.68 -6.10
C VAL A 4 6.34 19.59 -4.62
N ARG A 5 5.68 20.61 -4.10
CA ARG A 5 5.08 20.64 -2.77
C ARG A 5 3.59 20.88 -2.92
N ILE A 6 2.77 19.98 -2.41
CA ILE A 6 1.32 20.13 -2.35
C ILE A 6 0.96 20.44 -0.89
N GLU A 7 0.37 21.59 -0.65
CA GLU A 7 -0.09 22.01 0.67
C GLU A 7 -1.62 21.87 0.75
N ALA A 8 -2.09 21.26 1.84
CA ALA A 8 -3.50 21.19 2.14
C ALA A 8 -3.83 22.20 3.26
N GLN A 9 -4.78 23.09 3.02
CA GLN A 9 -5.27 24.05 4.01
C GLN A 9 -6.36 23.47 4.93
N HIS A 10 -6.38 22.16 5.13
CA HIS A 10 -7.35 21.49 5.99
C HIS A 10 -6.69 20.45 6.89
N GLY A 11 -7.28 20.23 8.06
CA GLY A 11 -6.76 19.27 9.05
C GLY A 11 -7.03 17.79 8.75
N TYR A 12 -7.34 17.41 7.52
CA TYR A 12 -7.57 16.02 7.13
C TYR A 12 -6.29 15.41 6.58
N SER A 13 -6.04 14.15 6.98
CA SER A 13 -4.90 13.39 6.44
C SER A 13 -5.09 13.07 4.98
N TRP A 14 -4.04 13.28 4.19
CA TRP A 14 -3.98 12.82 2.82
C TRP A 14 -3.47 11.38 2.78
N SER A 15 -4.09 10.55 1.93
CA SER A 15 -3.50 9.33 1.42
C SER A 15 -3.04 9.55 -0.01
N PHE A 16 -2.01 8.81 -0.42
CA PHE A 16 -1.51 8.89 -1.77
C PHE A 16 -1.53 7.52 -2.43
N ALA A 17 -1.84 7.50 -3.72
CA ALA A 17 -1.76 6.31 -4.55
C ALA A 17 -1.02 6.63 -5.84
N ALA A 18 -0.18 5.71 -6.31
CA ALA A 18 0.44 5.80 -7.62
C ALA A 18 -0.27 4.89 -8.61
N HIS A 19 -0.49 5.37 -9.84
CA HIS A 19 -1.05 4.59 -10.93
C HIS A 19 -0.55 5.12 -12.28
N GLY A 20 0.15 4.28 -13.05
CA GLY A 20 0.92 4.73 -14.22
C GLY A 20 1.93 5.80 -13.81
N SER A 21 2.09 6.86 -14.58
CA SER A 21 2.95 8.01 -14.25
C SER A 21 2.32 9.01 -13.28
N LYS A 22 1.20 8.68 -12.61
CA LYS A 22 0.41 9.64 -11.85
C LYS A 22 0.35 9.32 -10.36
N ILE A 23 0.40 10.39 -9.55
CA ILE A 23 0.20 10.36 -8.10
C ILE A 23 -1.15 11.01 -7.78
N PHE A 24 -2.05 10.23 -7.20
CA PHE A 24 -3.38 10.63 -6.77
C PHE A 24 -3.33 11.04 -5.29
N ALA A 25 -3.71 12.28 -5.00
CA ALA A 25 -3.83 12.76 -3.62
C ALA A 25 -5.24 12.44 -3.09
N MET A 26 -5.37 11.24 -2.53
CA MET A 26 -6.63 10.66 -2.07
C MET A 26 -7.11 11.35 -0.79
N CYS A 27 -7.83 12.44 -0.92
CA CYS A 27 -8.51 13.08 0.22
C CYS A 27 -9.99 12.73 0.20
N LEU A 28 -10.43 12.03 1.23
CA LEU A 28 -11.83 11.58 1.37
C LEU A 28 -12.66 12.61 2.16
N SER A 29 -12.69 13.86 1.72
CA SER A 29 -13.54 14.89 2.30
C SER A 29 -14.75 15.16 1.41
N GLU A 30 -15.93 15.23 1.99
CA GLU A 30 -17.18 15.59 1.28
C GLU A 30 -17.10 16.97 0.63
N SER A 31 -16.25 17.86 1.15
CA SER A 31 -16.08 19.22 0.68
C SER A 31 -15.20 19.35 -0.57
N ILE A 32 -14.47 18.29 -0.96
CA ILE A 32 -13.55 18.33 -2.11
C ILE A 32 -14.20 17.67 -3.32
N PRO A 33 -14.50 18.38 -4.40
CA PRO A 33 -15.25 17.81 -5.54
C PRO A 33 -14.43 16.83 -6.39
N GLY A 34 -13.12 16.77 -6.21
CA GLY A 34 -12.23 15.91 -6.96
C GLY A 34 -10.88 15.69 -6.27
N ILE A 35 -10.16 14.72 -6.77
CA ILE A 35 -8.83 14.31 -6.30
C ILE A 35 -7.78 15.00 -7.16
N PRO A 36 -6.85 15.80 -6.58
CA PRO A 36 -5.70 16.29 -7.32
C PRO A 36 -4.81 15.12 -7.78
N VAL A 37 -4.40 15.15 -9.02
CA VAL A 37 -3.55 14.16 -9.65
C VAL A 37 -2.34 14.84 -10.26
N LEU A 38 -1.15 14.52 -9.78
CA LEU A 38 0.11 14.97 -10.34
C LEU A 38 0.63 13.95 -11.34
N ASP A 39 0.94 14.39 -12.54
CA ASP A 39 1.68 13.62 -13.52
C ASP A 39 3.18 13.82 -13.32
N THR A 40 3.92 12.75 -13.06
CA THR A 40 5.37 12.84 -12.78
C THR A 40 6.23 13.04 -14.01
N GLU A 41 5.72 12.73 -15.21
CA GLU A 41 6.44 12.95 -16.48
C GLU A 41 6.31 14.39 -16.94
N THR A 42 5.09 14.95 -16.88
CA THR A 42 4.81 16.30 -17.39
C THR A 42 4.85 17.37 -16.30
N LEU A 43 4.83 16.97 -15.02
CA LEU A 43 4.62 17.82 -13.84
C LEU A 43 3.29 18.59 -13.88
N GLY A 44 2.38 18.17 -14.75
CA GLY A 44 1.05 18.73 -14.84
C GLY A 44 0.15 18.25 -13.70
N VAL A 45 -0.78 19.10 -13.28
CA VAL A 45 -1.81 18.76 -12.29
C VAL A 45 -3.16 18.69 -12.98
N THR A 46 -3.90 17.62 -12.76
CA THR A 46 -5.29 17.47 -13.20
C THR A 46 -6.17 17.07 -12.02
N VAL A 47 -7.48 17.03 -12.23
CA VAL A 47 -8.44 16.67 -11.20
C VAL A 47 -9.21 15.44 -11.65
N CYS A 48 -9.09 14.34 -10.89
CA CYS A 48 -9.91 13.15 -11.03
C CYS A 48 -11.16 13.30 -10.16
N PRO A 49 -12.34 12.86 -10.61
CA PRO A 49 -13.51 12.76 -9.75
C PRO A 49 -13.22 11.96 -8.48
N SER A 50 -13.90 12.27 -7.39
CA SER A 50 -13.77 11.49 -6.15
C SER A 50 -14.50 10.16 -6.26
N PRO A 51 -14.03 9.07 -5.60
CA PRO A 51 -14.77 7.82 -5.47
C PRO A 51 -16.14 8.04 -4.83
N GLN A 52 -17.13 7.21 -5.18
CA GLN A 52 -18.49 7.32 -4.64
C GLN A 52 -18.58 6.96 -3.16
N SER A 53 -17.69 6.09 -2.69
CA SER A 53 -17.53 5.68 -1.29
C SER A 53 -17.25 6.82 -0.30
N ARG A 54 -17.00 8.01 -0.80
CA ARG A 54 -16.73 9.24 -0.08
C ARG A 54 -17.76 9.63 0.98
N LYS A 55 -19.02 9.25 0.80
CA LYS A 55 -20.14 9.73 1.63
C LYS A 55 -20.18 9.14 3.05
N SER A 56 -19.37 8.16 3.37
CA SER A 56 -19.61 7.31 4.52
C SER A 56 -18.72 7.56 5.74
N ILE A 57 -17.50 8.07 5.65
CA ILE A 57 -16.58 7.89 6.78
C ILE A 57 -15.56 9.01 6.94
N ARG A 58 -15.76 9.81 7.98
CA ARG A 58 -14.75 10.67 8.59
C ARG A 58 -13.69 9.77 9.25
N ASN A 59 -12.44 9.72 8.79
CA ASN A 59 -11.26 9.09 9.42
C ASN A 59 -10.81 7.71 8.93
N TYR A 60 -11.31 7.13 7.84
CA TYR A 60 -10.71 5.89 7.32
C TYR A 60 -9.75 6.20 6.17
N ARG A 61 -8.54 5.64 6.26
CA ARG A 61 -7.56 5.71 5.17
C ARG A 61 -7.89 4.65 4.13
N PRO A 62 -7.95 5.01 2.85
CA PRO A 62 -8.11 4.02 1.81
C PRO A 62 -6.89 3.11 1.74
N VAL A 63 -7.13 1.84 1.47
CA VAL A 63 -6.11 0.93 0.95
C VAL A 63 -6.18 1.03 -0.57
N CYS A 64 -5.13 1.57 -1.18
CA CYS A 64 -5.08 1.76 -2.62
C CYS A 64 -4.05 0.81 -3.25
N ALA A 65 -4.41 0.22 -4.38
CA ALA A 65 -3.54 -0.64 -5.16
C ALA A 65 -3.69 -0.37 -6.66
N SER A 66 -2.57 -0.18 -7.34
CA SER A 66 -2.52 -0.14 -8.82
C SER A 66 -2.35 -1.57 -9.32
N VAL A 67 -3.27 -2.06 -10.13
CA VAL A 67 -3.33 -3.44 -10.63
C VAL A 67 -3.62 -3.41 -12.13
N GLY A 68 -2.65 -3.81 -12.93
CA GLY A 68 -2.74 -3.66 -14.38
C GLY A 68 -3.02 -2.21 -14.77
N ASP A 69 -4.08 -1.98 -15.51
CA ASP A 69 -4.55 -0.66 -15.93
C ASP A 69 -5.59 -0.03 -14.98
N ARG A 70 -5.76 -0.57 -13.77
CA ARG A 70 -6.79 -0.15 -12.82
C ARG A 70 -6.18 0.33 -11.50
N LEU A 71 -6.77 1.39 -10.95
CA LEU A 71 -6.52 1.81 -9.58
C LEU A 71 -7.71 1.39 -8.71
N VAL A 72 -7.43 0.56 -7.72
CA VAL A 72 -8.41 0.08 -6.75
C VAL A 72 -8.30 0.90 -5.48
N ALA A 73 -9.41 1.38 -4.94
CA ALA A 73 -9.48 2.10 -3.68
C ALA A 73 -10.50 1.42 -2.76
N LEU A 74 -10.01 0.77 -1.72
CA LEU A 74 -10.84 0.17 -0.68
C LEU A 74 -11.06 1.18 0.45
N VAL A 75 -12.28 1.68 0.56
CA VAL A 75 -12.73 2.60 1.62
C VAL A 75 -13.97 1.98 2.26
N PHE A 76 -13.78 1.32 3.36
CA PHE A 76 -14.84 0.52 4.00
C PHE A 76 -16.23 1.18 4.02
N PRO A 77 -17.25 0.41 3.69
CA PRO A 77 -17.25 -0.97 3.16
C PRO A 77 -17.09 -1.03 1.62
N TYR A 78 -16.87 0.11 1.00
CA TYR A 78 -16.89 0.28 -0.44
C TYR A 78 -15.53 -0.05 -1.05
N LEU A 79 -15.58 -0.61 -2.24
CA LEU A 79 -14.42 -0.74 -3.12
C LEU A 79 -14.78 -0.07 -4.44
N ASP A 80 -13.98 0.91 -4.79
CA ASP A 80 -14.11 1.65 -6.05
C ASP A 80 -12.93 1.34 -6.96
N VAL A 81 -13.19 1.22 -8.26
CA VAL A 81 -12.19 0.95 -9.28
C VAL A 81 -12.19 2.10 -10.30
N LEU A 82 -11.04 2.71 -10.49
CA LEU A 82 -10.78 3.64 -11.58
C LEU A 82 -10.09 2.89 -12.71
N GLY A 83 -10.61 2.97 -13.92
CA GLY A 83 -9.99 2.43 -15.12
C GLY A 83 -9.01 3.43 -15.71
N GLY A 84 -7.79 2.98 -16.02
CA GLY A 84 -6.76 3.77 -16.67
C GLY A 84 -6.24 4.99 -15.90
N PRO A 85 -4.93 5.28 -15.96
CA PRO A 85 -4.35 6.42 -15.26
C PRO A 85 -4.61 7.76 -15.98
N GLN A 86 -5.08 7.72 -17.20
CA GLN A 86 -5.35 8.91 -18.02
C GLN A 86 -6.85 9.21 -18.05
N PRO A 87 -7.25 10.50 -18.04
CA PRO A 87 -8.62 10.87 -18.35
C PRO A 87 -8.97 10.37 -19.76
N PRO A 88 -10.21 9.88 -19.96
CA PRO A 88 -10.66 9.46 -21.28
C PRO A 88 -10.51 10.60 -22.30
N PRO A 89 -10.21 10.32 -23.57
CA PRO A 89 -10.19 11.32 -24.63
C PRO A 89 -11.51 12.09 -24.69
N VAL A 90 -11.43 13.39 -24.92
CA VAL A 90 -12.61 14.29 -24.96
C VAL A 90 -13.64 13.83 -25.99
N GLU A 91 -13.18 13.25 -27.09
CA GLU A 91 -14.01 12.76 -28.20
C GLU A 91 -14.92 11.60 -27.77
N THR A 92 -14.51 10.81 -26.77
CA THR A 92 -15.29 9.66 -26.29
C THR A 92 -16.52 10.05 -25.49
N LYS A 93 -16.61 11.30 -25.03
CA LYS A 93 -17.65 11.80 -24.12
C LYS A 93 -17.84 10.94 -22.85
N LYS A 94 -16.90 10.03 -22.55
CA LYS A 94 -16.92 9.21 -21.34
C LYS A 94 -16.30 10.01 -20.19
N PRO A 95 -16.97 10.11 -19.03
CA PRO A 95 -16.36 10.76 -17.89
C PRO A 95 -15.23 9.90 -17.31
N TRP A 96 -14.18 10.51 -16.84
CA TRP A 96 -13.21 9.84 -15.99
C TRP A 96 -13.88 9.60 -14.64
N SER A 97 -14.18 8.35 -14.30
CA SER A 97 -15.03 8.04 -13.16
C SER A 97 -14.64 6.73 -12.49
N TRP A 98 -14.93 6.67 -11.22
CA TRP A 98 -14.83 5.45 -10.44
C TRP A 98 -16.08 4.59 -10.62
N THR A 99 -15.88 3.29 -10.65
CA THR A 99 -16.95 2.29 -10.63
C THR A 99 -16.97 1.66 -9.25
N SER A 100 -18.09 1.77 -8.54
CA SER A 100 -18.28 1.07 -7.27
C SER A 100 -18.59 -0.39 -7.53
N VAL A 101 -17.93 -1.26 -6.76
CA VAL A 101 -18.04 -2.71 -6.89
C VAL A 101 -19.10 -3.25 -5.95
N GLU A 102 -19.94 -4.13 -6.46
CA GLU A 102 -20.89 -4.93 -5.72
C GLU A 102 -20.60 -6.42 -5.96
N PRO A 103 -20.58 -7.26 -4.91
CA PRO A 103 -20.91 -6.94 -3.51
C PRO A 103 -19.82 -6.14 -2.79
N LEU A 104 -20.21 -5.47 -1.70
CA LEU A 104 -19.32 -4.70 -0.86
C LEU A 104 -18.20 -5.58 -0.29
N ALA A 105 -17.06 -4.94 0.07
CA ALA A 105 -15.97 -5.64 0.73
C ALA A 105 -16.46 -6.35 2.02
N PRO A 106 -16.14 -7.63 2.22
CA PRO A 106 -16.64 -8.40 3.36
C PRO A 106 -16.01 -7.98 4.71
N PHE A 107 -15.05 -7.04 4.70
CA PHE A 107 -14.30 -6.60 5.87
C PHE A 107 -14.06 -5.08 5.86
N ALA A 108 -13.74 -4.54 7.02
CA ALA A 108 -13.36 -3.13 7.14
C ALA A 108 -11.91 -2.91 6.70
N SER A 109 -11.64 -1.84 5.93
CA SER A 109 -10.28 -1.46 5.47
C SER A 109 -9.32 -1.23 6.64
N SER A 110 -9.81 -0.80 7.80
CA SER A 110 -9.01 -0.64 9.04
C SER A 110 -8.47 -1.95 9.63
N LEU A 111 -9.02 -3.09 9.22
CA LEU A 111 -8.58 -4.42 9.65
C LEU A 111 -7.49 -4.99 8.71
N VAL A 112 -7.22 -4.37 7.58
CA VAL A 112 -6.21 -4.82 6.63
C VAL A 112 -4.83 -4.73 7.28
N SER A 113 -4.15 -5.88 7.40
CA SER A 113 -2.79 -5.98 7.92
C SER A 113 -1.74 -5.91 6.83
N GLY A 114 -2.04 -6.46 5.66
CA GLY A 114 -1.15 -6.48 4.51
C GLY A 114 -1.87 -6.90 3.25
N TYR A 115 -1.27 -6.64 2.12
CA TYR A 115 -1.78 -7.04 0.81
C TYR A 115 -0.63 -7.26 -0.18
N ALA A 116 -0.88 -8.06 -1.19
CA ALA A 116 0.06 -8.34 -2.27
C ALA A 116 -0.67 -8.45 -3.61
N LEU A 117 0.00 -8.02 -4.67
CA LEU A 117 -0.50 -8.17 -6.03
C LEU A 117 0.00 -9.50 -6.59
N HIS A 118 -0.91 -10.29 -7.12
CA HIS A 118 -0.56 -11.53 -7.77
C HIS A 118 0.09 -11.25 -9.14
N PRO A 119 1.09 -12.05 -9.57
CA PRO A 119 1.79 -11.85 -10.84
C PRO A 119 0.90 -12.04 -12.09
N ASP A 120 -0.35 -12.51 -11.95
CA ASP A 120 -1.33 -12.53 -13.04
C ASP A 120 -1.77 -11.12 -13.50
N GLY A 121 -1.36 -10.08 -12.76
CA GLY A 121 -1.65 -8.68 -13.08
C GLY A 121 -3.08 -8.22 -12.80
N ARG A 122 -3.94 -9.05 -12.17
CA ARG A 122 -5.35 -8.73 -11.91
C ARG A 122 -5.83 -9.06 -10.51
N THR A 123 -5.20 -10.01 -9.82
CA THR A 123 -5.66 -10.49 -8.50
C THR A 123 -4.93 -9.79 -7.37
N ILE A 124 -5.67 -9.34 -6.37
CA ILE A 124 -5.13 -8.76 -5.12
C ILE A 124 -5.41 -9.74 -3.98
N PHE A 125 -4.39 -10.13 -3.23
CA PHE A 125 -4.51 -10.82 -1.97
C PHE A 125 -4.51 -9.81 -0.82
N ILE A 126 -5.53 -9.86 0.05
CA ILE A 126 -5.72 -8.92 1.15
C ILE A 126 -5.89 -9.69 2.45
N SER A 127 -4.99 -9.48 3.39
CA SER A 127 -5.03 -10.10 4.72
C SER A 127 -5.64 -9.17 5.75
N VAL A 128 -6.55 -9.72 6.54
CA VAL A 128 -7.40 -9.01 7.50
C VAL A 128 -7.26 -9.63 8.88
N LYS A 129 -6.90 -8.81 9.86
CA LYS A 129 -6.80 -9.22 11.26
C LYS A 129 -8.09 -8.94 12.02
N GLY A 130 -8.47 -9.87 12.90
CA GLY A 130 -9.58 -9.66 13.80
C GLY A 130 -10.91 -9.55 13.07
N TRP A 131 -11.11 -10.37 12.04
CA TRP A 131 -12.36 -10.45 11.28
C TRP A 131 -13.35 -11.41 11.91
N LYS A 132 -14.66 -11.13 11.77
CA LYS A 132 -15.75 -12.00 12.17
C LYS A 132 -16.88 -11.91 11.16
N PRO A 133 -17.35 -13.05 10.61
CA PRO A 133 -18.53 -13.04 9.77
C PRO A 133 -19.72 -12.45 10.51
N ASN A 134 -20.48 -11.60 9.86
CA ASN A 134 -21.73 -11.08 10.42
C ASN A 134 -22.91 -11.62 9.61
N PRO A 135 -23.65 -12.60 10.12
CA PRO A 135 -24.74 -13.24 9.38
C PRO A 135 -25.89 -12.28 9.02
N ASN A 136 -26.00 -11.16 9.73
CA ASN A 136 -27.10 -10.20 9.56
C ASN A 136 -26.70 -8.91 8.84
N LYS A 137 -25.44 -8.79 8.43
CA LYS A 137 -24.91 -7.58 7.76
C LYS A 137 -24.00 -7.95 6.63
N THR A 138 -24.00 -7.14 5.60
CA THR A 138 -23.14 -7.29 4.41
C THR A 138 -21.65 -7.13 4.69
N PHE A 139 -21.25 -6.72 5.90
CA PHE A 139 -19.87 -6.52 6.28
C PHE A 139 -19.60 -6.99 7.70
N SER A 140 -18.36 -7.34 7.96
CA SER A 140 -17.89 -7.89 9.21
C SER A 140 -17.51 -6.80 10.21
N ILE A 141 -17.73 -7.11 11.47
CA ILE A 141 -17.27 -6.32 12.62
C ILE A 141 -15.95 -6.91 13.14
N ARG A 142 -15.27 -6.18 14.00
CA ARG A 142 -14.13 -6.65 14.77
C ARG A 142 -14.39 -8.01 15.40
N GLY A 143 -13.54 -8.99 15.15
CA GLY A 143 -13.62 -10.35 15.65
C GLY A 143 -12.22 -10.90 15.96
N GLU A 144 -12.11 -12.22 16.06
CA GLU A 144 -10.87 -12.89 16.46
C GLU A 144 -10.18 -13.64 15.31
N ARG A 145 -10.84 -13.80 14.16
CA ARG A 145 -10.30 -14.57 13.05
C ARG A 145 -9.34 -13.76 12.21
N ASN A 146 -8.26 -14.37 11.82
CA ASN A 146 -7.36 -13.89 10.79
C ASN A 146 -7.78 -14.50 9.46
N SER A 147 -7.84 -13.71 8.42
CA SER A 147 -8.39 -14.18 7.14
C SER A 147 -7.68 -13.52 5.97
N THR A 148 -7.54 -14.23 4.89
CA THR A 148 -7.12 -13.68 3.61
C THR A 148 -8.24 -13.76 2.61
N PHE A 149 -8.42 -12.70 1.84
CA PHE A 149 -9.37 -12.57 0.75
C PHE A 149 -8.62 -12.33 -0.54
N THR A 150 -9.18 -12.74 -1.66
CA THR A 150 -8.73 -12.31 -2.98
C THR A 150 -9.80 -11.46 -3.64
N PHE A 151 -9.36 -10.51 -4.42
CA PHE A 151 -10.20 -9.68 -5.28
C PHE A 151 -9.66 -9.72 -6.69
N ASP A 152 -10.47 -10.16 -7.64
CA ASP A 152 -10.14 -10.14 -9.06
C ASP A 152 -10.68 -8.84 -9.68
N THR A 153 -9.79 -8.04 -10.25
CA THR A 153 -10.14 -6.72 -10.80
C THR A 153 -10.85 -6.79 -12.14
N GLU A 154 -10.85 -7.92 -12.83
CA GLU A 154 -11.57 -8.11 -14.10
C GLU A 154 -13.02 -8.56 -13.86
N SER A 155 -13.21 -9.64 -13.09
CA SER A 155 -14.55 -10.13 -12.75
C SER A 155 -15.24 -9.29 -11.67
N LEU A 156 -14.48 -8.51 -10.92
CA LEU A 156 -14.92 -7.70 -9.77
C LEU A 156 -15.47 -8.56 -8.61
N ASP A 157 -14.96 -9.78 -8.47
CA ASP A 157 -15.42 -10.73 -7.48
C ASP A 157 -14.46 -10.90 -6.31
N TRP A 158 -15.06 -11.14 -5.13
CA TRP A 158 -14.36 -11.52 -3.93
C TRP A 158 -14.35 -13.03 -3.74
N THR A 159 -13.17 -13.57 -3.36
CA THR A 159 -13.03 -14.96 -2.95
C THR A 159 -12.41 -15.02 -1.55
N TYR A 160 -12.77 -16.04 -0.79
CA TYR A 160 -12.25 -16.31 0.54
C TYR A 160 -11.40 -17.59 0.54
N PRO A 161 -10.08 -17.50 0.34
CA PRO A 161 -9.21 -18.66 0.33
C PRO A 161 -9.01 -19.32 1.69
N GLY A 162 -8.95 -18.58 2.81
CA GLY A 162 -8.76 -19.25 4.08
C GLY A 162 -8.49 -18.38 5.31
N GLU A 163 -8.38 -19.06 6.47
CA GLU A 163 -8.13 -18.46 7.80
C GLU A 163 -6.61 -18.31 8.09
N TRP A 164 -5.92 -17.58 7.23
CA TRP A 164 -4.49 -17.30 7.39
C TRP A 164 -4.18 -15.85 7.01
N LEU A 165 -2.97 -15.38 7.33
CA LEU A 165 -2.49 -14.05 6.96
C LEU A 165 -1.23 -14.15 6.11
N LEU A 166 -1.11 -13.26 5.13
CA LEU A 166 0.19 -12.96 4.53
C LEU A 166 1.18 -12.53 5.61
N PRO A 167 2.45 -12.93 5.53
CA PRO A 167 3.44 -12.61 6.55
C PRO A 167 3.88 -11.14 6.55
N PHE A 168 3.17 -10.26 5.84
CA PHE A 168 3.56 -8.89 5.57
C PHE A 168 2.76 -7.85 6.35
N LYS A 169 3.43 -6.77 6.72
CA LYS A 169 2.82 -5.53 7.19
C LYS A 169 2.76 -4.52 6.04
N GLY A 170 1.55 -4.17 5.60
CA GLY A 170 1.35 -3.31 4.44
C GLY A 170 1.51 -4.04 3.11
N ARG A 171 2.04 -3.37 2.11
CA ARG A 171 2.22 -3.92 0.77
C ARG A 171 3.41 -4.87 0.70
N ALA A 172 3.23 -5.95 -0.05
CA ALA A 172 4.32 -6.79 -0.55
C ALA A 172 4.32 -6.79 -2.07
N ASP A 173 5.49 -6.88 -2.67
CA ASP A 173 5.68 -6.83 -4.11
C ASP A 173 6.26 -8.15 -4.61
N TYR A 174 5.81 -8.58 -5.78
CA TYR A 174 6.34 -9.75 -6.46
C TYR A 174 7.70 -9.44 -7.10
N ASP A 175 8.67 -10.28 -6.82
CA ASP A 175 9.97 -10.26 -7.45
C ASP A 175 10.17 -11.51 -8.31
N CYS A 176 10.43 -11.33 -9.60
CA CYS A 176 10.53 -12.44 -10.55
C CYS A 176 11.84 -13.22 -10.42
N GLU A 177 12.91 -12.64 -9.89
CA GLU A 177 14.16 -13.37 -9.66
C GLU A 177 14.08 -14.31 -8.45
N LEU A 178 13.30 -13.89 -7.45
CA LEU A 178 13.04 -14.69 -6.24
C LEU A 178 11.85 -15.64 -6.42
N ASP A 179 11.02 -15.41 -7.44
CA ASP A 179 9.71 -16.05 -7.64
C ASP A 179 8.86 -16.05 -6.37
N ALA A 180 8.79 -14.89 -5.71
CA ALA A 180 8.16 -14.74 -4.42
C ALA A 180 7.65 -13.32 -4.18
N TRP A 181 6.67 -13.17 -3.30
CA TRP A 181 6.36 -11.88 -2.71
C TRP A 181 7.39 -11.51 -1.65
N VAL A 182 7.81 -10.26 -1.64
CA VAL A 182 8.74 -9.70 -0.66
C VAL A 182 8.11 -8.48 0.02
N GLY A 183 8.21 -8.42 1.34
CA GLY A 183 7.65 -7.32 2.11
C GLY A 183 8.26 -7.19 3.51
N LEU A 184 7.84 -6.16 4.26
CA LEU A 184 8.19 -6.01 5.67
C LEU A 184 7.46 -7.05 6.51
N CYS A 185 8.17 -7.74 7.38
CA CYS A 185 7.59 -8.82 8.17
C CYS A 185 6.55 -8.30 9.18
N LEU A 186 5.40 -9.01 9.22
CA LEU A 186 4.32 -8.75 10.17
C LEU A 186 4.62 -9.31 11.57
N TYR A 187 5.38 -10.40 11.62
CA TYR A 187 5.69 -11.16 12.83
C TYR A 187 6.99 -10.67 13.49
N LYS A 188 7.13 -10.94 14.76
CA LYS A 188 8.35 -10.63 15.52
C LYS A 188 9.49 -11.57 15.12
N PRO A 189 10.75 -11.07 15.12
CA PRO A 189 11.13 -9.69 15.35
C PRO A 189 10.73 -8.78 14.18
N VAL A 190 10.16 -7.60 14.49
CA VAL A 190 9.76 -6.60 13.49
C VAL A 190 10.99 -5.85 12.97
N GLY A 191 10.91 -5.30 11.76
CA GLY A 191 12.02 -4.56 11.16
C GLY A 191 12.86 -5.39 10.19
N HIS A 192 12.40 -6.59 9.88
CA HIS A 192 13.03 -7.49 8.90
C HIS A 192 12.18 -7.61 7.64
N LEU A 193 12.79 -8.10 6.57
CA LEU A 193 12.06 -8.61 5.40
C LEU A 193 11.54 -10.01 5.64
N CYS A 194 10.53 -10.37 4.90
CA CYS A 194 10.20 -11.77 4.64
C CYS A 194 9.79 -11.94 3.18
N CYS A 195 9.87 -13.17 2.70
CA CYS A 195 9.33 -13.57 1.40
C CYS A 195 8.34 -14.70 1.58
N CYS A 196 7.37 -14.78 0.68
CA CYS A 196 6.29 -15.75 0.70
C CYS A 196 6.08 -16.29 -0.71
N ASP A 197 5.92 -17.60 -0.82
CA ASP A 197 5.60 -18.25 -2.08
C ASP A 197 4.26 -17.73 -2.62
N ILE A 198 4.12 -17.74 -3.95
CA ILE A 198 2.92 -17.27 -4.62
C ILE A 198 1.86 -18.37 -4.64
N PRO A 199 0.72 -18.22 -3.97
CA PRO A 199 -0.38 -19.16 -4.09
C PRO A 199 -1.08 -19.03 -5.44
N PRO A 200 -1.87 -20.01 -5.89
CA PRO A 200 -2.72 -19.85 -7.06
C PRO A 200 -3.65 -18.63 -6.94
N ALA A 201 -3.97 -17.96 -8.06
CA ALA A 201 -4.86 -16.80 -8.07
C ALA A 201 -6.25 -17.08 -7.46
N ALA A 202 -6.77 -18.29 -7.62
CA ALA A 202 -8.00 -18.75 -6.96
C ALA A 202 -7.87 -18.87 -5.43
N GLY A 203 -6.64 -18.68 -4.90
CA GLY A 203 -6.32 -18.85 -3.49
C GLY A 203 -5.99 -20.27 -3.11
N CYS A 204 -5.63 -20.46 -1.84
CA CYS A 204 -5.37 -21.77 -1.23
C CYS A 204 -5.86 -21.77 0.21
N GLU A 205 -6.32 -22.91 0.70
CA GLU A 205 -6.87 -23.05 2.06
C GLU A 205 -5.81 -22.89 3.15
N THR A 206 -4.56 -23.20 2.82
CA THR A 206 -3.43 -23.13 3.76
C THR A 206 -2.53 -21.94 3.43
N MET A 207 -1.90 -21.39 4.46
CA MET A 207 -0.91 -20.32 4.31
C MET A 207 0.24 -20.81 3.42
N PRO A 208 0.62 -20.05 2.38
CA PRO A 208 1.79 -20.37 1.58
C PRO A 208 3.07 -20.39 2.42
N ALA A 209 4.06 -21.16 1.99
CA ALA A 209 5.34 -21.20 2.68
C ALA A 209 6.03 -19.82 2.62
N TRP A 210 6.65 -19.44 3.74
CA TRP A 210 7.33 -18.16 3.83
C TRP A 210 8.64 -18.27 4.58
N LYS A 211 9.55 -17.31 4.35
CA LYS A 211 10.87 -17.26 4.95
C LYS A 211 11.15 -15.90 5.52
N PHE A 212 11.86 -15.90 6.61
CA PHE A 212 12.28 -14.72 7.34
C PHE A 212 13.67 -14.27 6.89
N GLY A 213 13.86 -12.98 6.66
CA GLY A 213 15.17 -12.39 6.36
C GLY A 213 15.98 -12.14 7.63
N LYS A 214 17.27 -12.48 7.60
CA LYS A 214 18.14 -12.35 8.80
C LYS A 214 18.55 -10.91 9.09
N ASP A 215 18.53 -10.03 8.08
CA ASP A 215 19.06 -8.68 8.21
C ASP A 215 18.01 -7.75 8.83
N LEU A 216 18.38 -7.08 9.94
CA LEU A 216 17.57 -6.03 10.55
C LEU A 216 17.70 -4.76 9.70
N LEU A 217 16.58 -4.25 9.19
CA LEU A 217 16.53 -3.04 8.36
C LEU A 217 16.32 -1.78 9.19
N PHE A 218 15.48 -1.88 10.22
CA PHE A 218 15.20 -0.80 11.17
C PHE A 218 14.79 -1.35 12.52
N ASP A 219 15.08 -0.59 13.56
CA ASP A 219 14.73 -0.94 14.95
C ASP A 219 13.42 -0.24 15.35
N VAL A 220 12.36 -1.02 15.55
CA VAL A 220 11.05 -0.52 15.98
C VAL A 220 11.01 -0.08 17.44
N GLU A 221 11.94 -0.57 18.26
CA GLU A 221 12.03 -0.19 19.67
C GLU A 221 12.80 1.14 19.85
N SER A 222 13.43 1.65 18.80
CA SER A 222 14.09 2.95 18.83
C SER A 222 13.07 4.06 19.08
N SER A 223 13.32 4.91 20.08
CA SER A 223 12.47 6.06 20.43
C SER A 223 12.31 7.07 19.29
N THR A 224 13.23 7.06 18.35
CA THR A 224 13.18 7.94 17.17
C THR A 224 12.42 7.33 16.00
N HIS A 225 12.20 6.02 15.98
CA HIS A 225 11.45 5.37 14.89
C HIS A 225 9.99 5.81 14.88
N VAL A 226 9.47 6.20 13.70
CA VAL A 226 8.06 6.57 13.50
C VAL A 226 7.35 5.53 12.64
N GLY A 227 7.99 5.11 11.56
CA GLY A 227 7.45 4.13 10.64
C GLY A 227 8.35 3.92 9.43
N ALA A 228 8.05 2.88 8.67
CA ALA A 228 8.82 2.52 7.48
C ALA A 228 7.91 1.97 6.39
N THR A 229 8.33 2.17 5.15
CA THR A 229 7.71 1.61 3.94
C THR A 229 8.77 1.02 3.05
N LEU A 230 8.48 -0.13 2.47
CA LEU A 230 9.32 -0.78 1.47
C LEU A 230 8.79 -0.45 0.08
N VAL A 231 9.68 -0.13 -0.84
CA VAL A 231 9.36 0.17 -2.24
C VAL A 231 10.15 -0.77 -3.14
N TYR A 232 9.47 -1.49 -3.99
CA TYR A 232 10.07 -2.32 -5.02
C TYR A 232 10.51 -1.47 -6.22
N MET A 233 11.72 -1.65 -6.70
CA MET A 233 12.34 -0.87 -7.79
C MET A 233 12.63 -1.72 -9.04
N GLY A 234 12.18 -2.97 -9.05
CA GLY A 234 12.49 -3.94 -10.11
C GLY A 234 13.80 -4.69 -9.89
N ASP A 235 13.93 -5.87 -10.51
CA ASP A 235 15.17 -6.67 -10.58
C ASP A 235 15.80 -6.94 -9.20
N GLY A 236 15.01 -7.43 -8.25
CA GLY A 236 15.48 -7.71 -6.88
C GLY A 236 15.86 -6.48 -6.06
N ARG A 237 15.64 -5.27 -6.59
CA ARG A 237 15.99 -4.01 -5.93
C ARG A 237 14.85 -3.44 -5.13
N PHE A 238 15.17 -3.01 -3.92
CA PHE A 238 14.23 -2.40 -2.99
C PHE A 238 14.80 -1.13 -2.38
N CYS A 239 13.93 -0.22 -2.00
CA CYS A 239 14.25 0.95 -1.20
C CYS A 239 13.42 0.93 0.08
N LEU A 240 14.09 0.95 1.23
CA LEU A 240 13.46 1.23 2.51
C LEU A 240 13.39 2.75 2.71
N VAL A 241 12.19 3.26 2.96
CA VAL A 241 11.97 4.64 3.38
C VAL A 241 11.54 4.63 4.83
N GLU A 242 12.42 5.04 5.74
CA GLU A 242 12.18 5.10 7.17
C GLU A 242 11.96 6.56 7.60
N CYS A 243 10.90 6.82 8.34
CA CYS A 243 10.64 8.08 8.99
C CYS A 243 11.11 8.03 10.44
N ARG A 244 11.93 8.99 10.86
CA ARG A 244 12.45 9.12 12.23
C ARG A 244 12.19 10.52 12.77
N LYS A 245 12.04 10.64 14.09
CA LYS A 245 12.06 11.93 14.80
C LYS A 245 13.52 12.37 14.94
N THR A 246 13.74 13.69 14.90
CA THR A 246 15.02 14.27 15.32
C THR A 246 15.10 14.26 16.86
N GLU A 247 16.31 14.17 17.41
CA GLU A 247 16.54 14.23 18.87
C GLU A 247 16.29 15.64 19.42
N ASP A 248 16.36 16.67 18.58
CA ASP A 248 16.05 18.04 18.96
C ASP A 248 14.54 18.17 19.19
N HIS A 249 14.16 18.91 20.24
CA HIS A 249 12.77 19.15 20.67
C HIS A 249 11.88 19.88 19.64
N HIS A 250 12.37 20.11 18.44
CA HIS A 250 11.60 20.62 17.31
C HIS A 250 10.89 19.47 16.59
N ALA A 251 9.65 19.70 16.20
CA ALA A 251 8.78 18.74 15.53
C ALA A 251 9.28 18.33 14.11
N ASN A 252 10.59 18.20 13.93
CA ASN A 252 11.20 17.82 12.67
C ASN A 252 11.26 16.31 12.52
N ARG A 253 11.10 15.86 11.29
CA ARG A 253 11.26 14.45 10.91
C ARG A 253 12.37 14.32 9.87
N VAL A 254 12.99 13.16 9.87
CA VAL A 254 13.98 12.76 8.86
C VAL A 254 13.45 11.56 8.13
N LEU A 255 13.43 11.62 6.81
CA LEU A 255 13.22 10.47 5.94
C LEU A 255 14.57 9.92 5.53
N ASN A 256 14.86 8.70 5.94
CA ASN A 256 16.03 7.94 5.52
C ASN A 256 15.64 6.98 4.42
N MET A 257 16.31 7.06 3.28
CA MET A 257 16.10 6.17 2.14
C MET A 257 17.34 5.29 1.98
N THR A 258 17.15 3.99 2.04
CA THR A 258 18.24 3.01 1.90
C THR A 258 17.89 2.00 0.82
N SER A 259 18.67 1.96 -0.25
CA SER A 259 18.50 1.02 -1.36
C SER A 259 19.40 -0.20 -1.20
N PHE A 260 18.85 -1.37 -1.50
CA PHE A 260 19.53 -2.65 -1.42
C PHE A 260 18.97 -3.65 -2.44
N VAL A 261 19.70 -4.71 -2.68
CA VAL A 261 19.28 -5.87 -3.47
C VAL A 261 18.91 -6.99 -2.51
N VAL A 262 17.80 -7.66 -2.80
CA VAL A 262 17.35 -8.86 -2.07
C VAL A 262 17.69 -10.09 -2.91
N LYS A 263 18.25 -11.11 -2.28
CA LYS A 263 18.57 -12.39 -2.93
C LYS A 263 18.60 -13.53 -1.95
N TYR A 264 18.50 -14.75 -2.46
CA TYR A 264 18.75 -15.93 -1.63
C TYR A 264 20.24 -16.15 -1.40
N GLY A 265 20.60 -16.38 -0.15
CA GLY A 265 21.92 -16.85 0.26
C GLY A 265 22.14 -18.34 -0.09
N LYS A 266 23.31 -18.87 0.22
CA LYS A 266 23.69 -20.27 -0.05
C LYS A 266 22.74 -21.29 0.62
N GLU A 267 22.19 -20.93 1.77
CA GLU A 267 21.26 -21.76 2.54
C GLU A 267 19.77 -21.46 2.19
N ARG A 268 19.54 -20.79 1.07
CA ARG A 268 18.20 -20.28 0.67
C ARG A 268 17.56 -19.36 1.71
N ASP A 269 18.35 -18.75 2.57
CA ASP A 269 17.92 -17.66 3.44
C ASP A 269 17.83 -16.34 2.67
N LEU A 270 16.91 -15.47 3.07
CA LEU A 270 16.75 -14.16 2.45
C LEU A 270 17.83 -13.21 2.99
N ARG A 271 18.58 -12.59 2.08
CA ARG A 271 19.68 -11.67 2.40
C ARG A 271 19.53 -10.35 1.68
N THR A 272 19.99 -9.30 2.33
CA THR A 272 20.13 -7.98 1.72
C THR A 272 21.58 -7.66 1.42
N ALA A 273 21.83 -7.09 0.25
CA ALA A 273 23.15 -6.56 -0.11
C ALA A 273 23.01 -5.07 -0.42
N LYS A 274 23.79 -4.22 0.26
CA LYS A 274 23.76 -2.78 -0.03
C LYS A 274 24.16 -2.54 -1.48
N HIS A 275 23.34 -1.80 -2.20
CA HIS A 275 23.64 -1.44 -3.58
C HIS A 275 24.58 -0.22 -3.57
N ARG A 276 25.82 -0.39 -4.06
CA ARG A 276 26.86 0.66 -4.03
C ARG A 276 26.48 1.93 -4.81
N ALA A 277 25.59 1.83 -5.79
CA ALA A 277 25.25 2.94 -6.67
C ALA A 277 24.22 3.93 -6.10
N TYR A 278 23.39 3.53 -5.13
CA TYR A 278 22.26 4.36 -4.68
C TYR A 278 22.36 4.86 -3.24
N GLY A 279 23.32 4.42 -2.46
CA GLY A 279 23.64 4.96 -1.14
C GLY A 279 22.47 5.06 -0.17
N SER A 280 22.74 5.67 0.97
CA SER A 280 21.70 6.13 1.91
C SER A 280 21.55 7.64 1.73
N MET A 281 20.30 8.11 1.60
CA MET A 281 19.96 9.53 1.52
C MET A 281 19.06 9.90 2.68
N SER A 282 19.27 11.10 3.23
CA SER A 282 18.43 11.62 4.32
C SER A 282 17.85 12.98 3.95
N TYR A 283 16.57 13.15 4.20
CA TYR A 283 15.83 14.40 3.97
C TYR A 283 15.19 14.86 5.26
N GLN A 284 15.48 16.09 5.68
CA GLN A 284 14.81 16.71 6.80
C GLN A 284 13.49 17.33 6.34
N ILE A 285 12.41 17.05 7.06
CA ILE A 285 11.06 17.55 6.78
C ILE A 285 10.55 18.27 8.01
N ALA A 286 10.16 19.55 7.83
CA ALA A 286 9.41 20.25 8.84
C ALA A 286 8.04 19.56 9.02
N HIS A 287 7.72 19.18 10.24
CA HIS A 287 6.47 18.51 10.56
C HIS A 287 5.57 19.46 11.32
N GLU A 288 4.70 20.15 10.60
CA GLU A 288 3.71 21.07 11.18
C GLU A 288 2.35 20.40 11.44
N CYS A 289 2.21 19.11 11.15
CA CYS A 289 0.92 18.43 11.17
C CYS A 289 0.71 17.58 12.42
N PHE A 290 -0.44 17.75 13.07
CA PHE A 290 -0.87 17.00 14.26
C PHE A 290 -1.26 15.54 13.98
N ASP A 291 -1.31 15.12 12.72
CA ASP A 291 -1.70 13.76 12.37
C ASP A 291 -0.49 12.82 12.29
N PRO A 292 -0.40 11.82 13.16
CA PRO A 292 0.66 10.84 13.15
C PRO A 292 0.45 9.87 11.98
N LEU A 293 0.91 10.23 10.78
CA LEU A 293 1.12 9.22 9.74
C LEU A 293 2.25 8.32 10.22
N PRO A 294 1.96 7.08 10.66
CA PRO A 294 3.02 6.22 11.20
C PRO A 294 4.02 5.80 10.11
N ASN A 295 3.57 5.68 8.86
CA ASN A 295 4.44 5.23 7.78
C ASN A 295 4.55 6.30 6.69
N PRO A 296 5.74 6.57 6.16
CA PRO A 296 5.90 7.37 4.96
C PRO A 296 5.25 6.66 3.77
N VAL A 297 4.78 7.44 2.79
CA VAL A 297 4.28 6.91 1.52
C VAL A 297 5.33 7.19 0.46
N ALA A 298 5.72 6.16 -0.27
CA ALA A 298 6.71 6.27 -1.33
C ALA A 298 6.34 5.34 -2.49
N PHE A 299 6.71 5.75 -3.69
CA PHE A 299 6.47 5.02 -4.92
C PHE A 299 7.72 5.03 -5.78
N TRP A 300 7.91 3.97 -6.54
CA TRP A 300 8.83 3.90 -7.67
C TRP A 300 8.01 3.92 -8.96
N MET A 301 8.35 4.84 -9.85
CA MET A 301 7.59 5.09 -11.08
C MET A 301 8.52 5.13 -12.27
#